data_c898110e5d3faaf09ea552479e6ce2de
#
_entry.id   c898110e5d3faaf09ea552479e6ce2de
#
_cell.length_a   1.000
_cell.length_b   1.000
_cell.length_c   1.000
_cell.angle_alpha   90.00
_cell.angle_beta   90.00
_cell.angle_gamma   90.00
#
_symmetry.space_group_name_H-M   'P 1'
#
loop_
_entity.id
_entity.type
_entity.pdbx_description
1 polymer ?
#
loop_
_entity_poly.entity_id
_entity_poly.type
_entity_poly.pdbx_seq_one_letter_code
_entity_poly.pdbx_strand_id
1 'polypeptide(L)'
;MLFDEHNHPVDASSLTAKERARCTWKRYYKLVSLIHTNRAAEFFLYAGLVVTAGQDHEAPLLYRLVEAFVEHHGRAVMKRLILDRGFLDGAQIGRCKQQWGINVLIPARHNMEIFQDVLGLAKAGDLSFQPWVAPVSSSKPIPVHRPPSIQKREEARQRTLARKKAQTPPPDPPDPSKVRVRSEVAAVSRVETFSSCSIPLDVLVNRETYADGHTDYWVLLDTASIREPAHTREEYGLRTTIEERHRQLKCFSDLESFPSRAFSLVVHQVVFVLLTYSLLQWFLLRIGRKELNPKTRTRTLELLRPTLTVIVIYYQNYMAFLTPLQHQELVLTLSESARKKILAKTRRLRRSLAHALNHARPP
;
A
#
# COMPACT_ATOMS: atom_id res chain seq x y z
N MET A 1 20.78 6.24 -13.78
CA MET A 1 20.41 7.48 -13.09
C MET A 1 21.47 7.82 -12.05
N LEU A 2 21.73 9.08 -11.83
CA LEU A 2 22.67 9.55 -10.82
C LEU A 2 21.94 9.66 -9.47
N PHE A 3 22.60 9.24 -8.40
CA PHE A 3 22.06 9.30 -7.04
C PHE A 3 23.01 10.08 -6.14
N ASP A 4 22.46 10.93 -5.27
CA ASP A 4 23.21 11.67 -4.25
C ASP A 4 23.74 10.75 -3.12
N GLU A 5 24.44 11.35 -2.18
CA GLU A 5 24.99 10.66 -1.01
C GLU A 5 23.90 10.07 -0.08
N HIS A 6 22.68 10.61 -0.15
CA HIS A 6 21.50 10.14 0.57
C HIS A 6 20.66 9.13 -0.22
N ASN A 7 21.18 8.68 -1.37
CA ASN A 7 20.52 7.71 -2.26
C ASN A 7 19.21 8.22 -2.91
N HIS A 8 19.08 9.55 -3.09
CA HIS A 8 17.99 10.12 -3.86
C HIS A 8 18.41 10.29 -5.33
N PRO A 9 17.49 10.06 -6.28
CA PRO A 9 17.77 10.28 -7.68
C PRO A 9 17.88 11.79 -7.96
N VAL A 10 18.92 12.18 -8.69
CA VAL A 10 19.20 13.57 -9.02
C VAL A 10 19.39 13.73 -10.52
N ASP A 11 19.01 14.90 -11.04
CA ASP A 11 19.25 15.24 -12.44
C ASP A 11 20.70 15.70 -12.62
N ALA A 12 21.44 15.01 -13.48
CA ALA A 12 22.82 15.33 -13.76
C ALA A 12 22.99 16.76 -14.37
N SER A 13 21.96 17.28 -15.04
CA SER A 13 22.00 18.60 -15.66
C SER A 13 21.93 19.76 -14.64
N SER A 14 21.34 19.52 -13.48
CA SER A 14 21.14 20.52 -12.42
C SER A 14 22.29 20.59 -11.42
N LEU A 15 23.32 19.71 -11.53
CA LEU A 15 24.39 19.58 -10.57
C LEU A 15 25.68 20.29 -11.01
N THR A 16 26.36 20.93 -10.08
CA THR A 16 27.74 21.41 -10.25
C THR A 16 28.70 20.24 -10.38
N ALA A 17 29.90 20.47 -10.91
CA ALA A 17 30.95 19.46 -11.05
C ALA A 17 31.32 18.84 -9.69
N LYS A 18 31.35 19.62 -8.61
CA LYS A 18 31.68 19.18 -7.24
C LYS A 18 30.57 18.30 -6.63
N GLU A 19 29.31 18.64 -6.86
CA GLU A 19 28.16 17.82 -6.42
C GLU A 19 28.08 16.54 -7.22
N ARG A 20 28.28 16.58 -8.55
CA ARG A 20 28.29 15.42 -9.41
C ARG A 20 29.37 14.40 -9.03
N ALA A 21 30.56 14.86 -8.57
CA ALA A 21 31.64 13.99 -8.09
C ALA A 21 31.28 13.18 -6.83
N ARG A 22 30.30 13.65 -6.05
CA ARG A 22 29.77 12.94 -4.86
C ARG A 22 28.64 11.97 -5.18
N CYS A 23 28.10 12.02 -6.39
CA CYS A 23 26.99 11.20 -6.82
C CYS A 23 27.46 9.85 -7.39
N THR A 24 26.64 8.84 -7.27
CA THR A 24 26.93 7.48 -7.76
C THR A 24 25.97 7.09 -8.87
N TRP A 25 26.50 6.60 -10.01
CA TRP A 25 25.67 6.03 -11.06
C TRP A 25 25.13 4.65 -10.66
N LYS A 26 23.78 4.53 -10.64
CA LYS A 26 23.11 3.26 -10.34
C LYS A 26 22.18 2.89 -11.48
N ARG A 27 22.15 1.60 -11.79
CA ARG A 27 21.10 1.00 -12.60
C ARG A 27 19.97 0.60 -11.66
N TYR A 28 18.75 0.91 -12.02
CA TYR A 28 17.57 0.53 -11.26
C TYR A 28 16.43 0.14 -12.21
N TYR A 29 15.49 -0.59 -11.68
CA TYR A 29 14.27 -0.96 -12.37
C TYR A 29 13.10 -0.20 -11.77
N LYS A 30 12.11 0.09 -12.62
CA LYS A 30 10.82 0.62 -12.20
C LYS A 30 9.78 -0.49 -12.26
N LEU A 31 8.86 -0.47 -11.32
CA LEU A 31 7.69 -1.33 -11.29
C LEU A 31 6.45 -0.47 -11.51
N VAL A 32 5.79 -0.65 -12.64
CA VAL A 32 4.45 -0.12 -12.88
C VAL A 32 3.47 -1.22 -12.55
N SER A 33 2.52 -0.95 -11.66
CA SER A 33 1.55 -1.96 -11.20
C SER A 33 0.13 -1.43 -11.17
N LEU A 34 -0.81 -2.31 -11.49
CA LEU A 34 -2.24 -2.09 -11.39
C LEU A 34 -2.75 -2.90 -10.19
N ILE A 35 -3.30 -2.22 -9.19
CA ILE A 35 -3.82 -2.85 -7.97
C ILE A 35 -5.34 -2.72 -7.98
N HIS A 36 -6.02 -3.85 -7.82
CA HIS A 36 -7.46 -3.92 -7.61
C HIS A 36 -7.77 -3.91 -6.10
N THR A 37 -8.65 -3.02 -5.70
CA THR A 37 -9.18 -2.91 -4.34
C THR A 37 -10.64 -2.46 -4.37
N ASN A 38 -11.34 -2.58 -3.25
CA ASN A 38 -12.66 -1.97 -3.07
C ASN A 38 -12.54 -0.65 -2.29
N ARG A 39 -13.64 0.13 -2.24
CA ARG A 39 -13.68 1.41 -1.52
C ARG A 39 -13.32 1.31 -0.04
N ALA A 40 -13.64 0.19 0.59
CA ALA A 40 -13.33 -0.04 2.00
C ALA A 40 -11.88 -0.50 2.23
N ALA A 41 -11.06 -0.62 1.18
CA ALA A 41 -9.67 -1.10 1.25
C ALA A 41 -9.52 -2.45 1.98
N GLU A 42 -10.47 -3.35 1.75
CA GLU A 42 -10.52 -4.65 2.44
C GLU A 42 -9.56 -5.68 1.84
N PHE A 43 -9.09 -5.45 0.62
CA PHE A 43 -8.12 -6.30 -0.08
C PHE A 43 -7.32 -5.50 -1.10
N PHE A 44 -6.19 -6.06 -1.53
CA PHE A 44 -5.28 -5.47 -2.49
C PHE A 44 -4.71 -6.57 -3.40
N LEU A 45 -5.24 -6.69 -4.61
CA LEU A 45 -4.82 -7.71 -5.58
C LEU A 45 -4.09 -7.05 -6.74
N TYR A 46 -2.91 -7.55 -7.06
CA TYR A 46 -2.18 -7.09 -8.24
C TYR A 46 -2.82 -7.68 -9.50
N ALA A 47 -3.45 -6.81 -10.28
CA ALA A 47 -4.16 -7.16 -11.51
C ALA A 47 -3.27 -7.08 -12.76
N GLY A 48 -2.15 -6.37 -12.68
CA GLY A 48 -1.17 -6.28 -13.74
C GLY A 48 0.12 -5.63 -13.27
N LEU A 49 1.22 -5.94 -13.94
CA LEU A 49 2.52 -5.35 -13.65
C LEU A 49 3.43 -5.30 -14.88
N VAL A 50 4.30 -4.30 -14.93
CA VAL A 50 5.44 -4.23 -15.87
C VAL A 50 6.68 -3.82 -15.10
N VAL A 51 7.76 -4.56 -15.28
CA VAL A 51 9.09 -4.16 -14.81
C VAL A 51 9.85 -3.60 -16.00
N THR A 52 10.45 -2.43 -15.84
CA THR A 52 11.16 -1.73 -16.91
C THR A 52 12.46 -1.11 -16.41
N ALA A 53 13.31 -0.65 -17.34
CA ALA A 53 14.52 0.08 -17.00
C ALA A 53 14.16 1.44 -16.37
N GLY A 54 15.02 1.90 -15.46
CA GLY A 54 14.74 3.09 -14.67
C GLY A 54 14.59 4.39 -15.46
N GLN A 55 15.13 4.46 -16.69
CA GLN A 55 15.00 5.62 -17.57
C GLN A 55 13.66 5.68 -18.34
N ASP A 56 12.91 4.58 -18.42
CA ASP A 56 11.69 4.52 -19.20
C ASP A 56 10.58 5.37 -18.57
N HIS A 57 9.74 5.96 -19.42
CA HIS A 57 8.58 6.72 -18.97
C HIS A 57 7.46 5.77 -18.56
N GLU A 58 6.88 5.97 -17.38
CA GLU A 58 5.93 5.05 -16.75
C GLU A 58 4.50 5.16 -17.31
N ALA A 59 4.08 6.35 -17.74
CA ALA A 59 2.70 6.58 -18.14
C ALA A 59 2.25 5.71 -19.34
N PRO A 60 3.01 5.57 -20.44
CA PRO A 60 2.64 4.69 -21.53
C PRO A 60 2.50 3.23 -21.11
N LEU A 61 3.33 2.79 -20.16
CA LEU A 61 3.30 1.41 -19.66
C LEU A 61 2.04 1.13 -18.84
N LEU A 62 1.60 2.10 -18.03
CA LEU A 62 0.35 1.97 -17.29
C LEU A 62 -0.84 1.82 -18.23
N TYR A 63 -0.96 2.66 -19.25
CA TYR A 63 -2.09 2.58 -20.16
C TYR A 63 -2.11 1.30 -21.01
N ARG A 64 -0.94 0.74 -21.35
CA ARG A 64 -0.85 -0.62 -21.92
C ARG A 64 -1.34 -1.69 -20.95
N LEU A 65 -1.05 -1.58 -19.66
CA LEU A 65 -1.59 -2.51 -18.65
C LEU A 65 -3.11 -2.41 -18.55
N VAL A 66 -3.67 -1.20 -18.62
CA VAL A 66 -5.12 -0.98 -18.62
C VAL A 66 -5.75 -1.59 -19.86
N GLU A 67 -5.16 -1.38 -21.02
CA GLU A 67 -5.59 -1.98 -22.30
C GLU A 67 -5.59 -3.51 -22.24
N ALA A 68 -4.47 -4.11 -21.83
CA ALA A 68 -4.35 -5.56 -21.66
C ALA A 68 -5.36 -6.11 -20.64
N PHE A 69 -5.62 -5.38 -19.56
CA PHE A 69 -6.64 -5.76 -18.59
C PHE A 69 -8.04 -5.77 -19.20
N VAL A 70 -8.38 -4.74 -19.99
CA VAL A 70 -9.69 -4.65 -20.67
C VAL A 70 -9.85 -5.72 -21.74
N GLU A 71 -8.80 -6.03 -22.50
CA GLU A 71 -8.79 -7.11 -23.48
C GLU A 71 -9.04 -8.49 -22.86
N HIS A 72 -8.42 -8.75 -21.70
CA HIS A 72 -8.53 -10.03 -21.00
C HIS A 72 -9.85 -10.22 -20.24
N HIS A 73 -10.32 -9.14 -19.58
CA HIS A 73 -11.43 -9.21 -18.62
C HIS A 73 -12.72 -8.56 -19.11
N GLY A 74 -12.67 -7.81 -20.21
CA GLY A 74 -13.79 -7.06 -20.75
C GLY A 74 -13.96 -5.65 -20.18
N ARG A 75 -14.73 -4.82 -20.89
CA ARG A 75 -14.89 -3.38 -20.62
C ARG A 75 -15.64 -3.06 -19.31
N ALA A 76 -16.48 -3.94 -18.80
CA ALA A 76 -17.35 -3.66 -17.65
C ALA A 76 -16.71 -3.94 -16.29
N VAL A 77 -15.53 -4.56 -16.26
CA VAL A 77 -14.88 -5.03 -15.01
C VAL A 77 -14.22 -3.88 -14.27
N MET A 78 -13.37 -3.10 -14.95
CA MET A 78 -12.75 -1.91 -14.37
C MET A 78 -13.66 -0.70 -14.56
N LYS A 79 -14.20 -0.15 -13.48
CA LYS A 79 -15.10 1.02 -13.52
C LYS A 79 -14.42 2.32 -13.11
N ARG A 80 -13.38 2.23 -12.32
CA ARG A 80 -12.67 3.36 -11.72
C ARG A 80 -11.18 3.13 -11.74
N LEU A 81 -10.42 4.12 -12.17
CA LEU A 81 -8.96 4.14 -12.19
C LEU A 81 -8.48 5.38 -11.42
N ILE A 82 -7.75 5.18 -10.33
CA ILE A 82 -7.19 6.24 -9.51
C ILE A 82 -5.69 6.29 -9.78
N LEU A 83 -5.20 7.42 -10.23
CA LEU A 83 -3.83 7.57 -10.70
C LEU A 83 -3.06 8.63 -9.91
N ASP A 84 -1.75 8.51 -9.96
CA ASP A 84 -0.85 9.58 -9.52
C ASP A 84 -0.62 10.59 -10.66
N ARG A 85 -0.18 11.79 -10.29
CA ARG A 85 0.17 12.90 -11.20
C ARG A 85 1.17 12.52 -12.28
N GLY A 86 2.04 11.53 -12.02
CA GLY A 86 3.02 11.02 -12.98
C GLY A 86 2.40 10.38 -14.23
N PHE A 87 1.14 9.93 -14.14
CA PHE A 87 0.42 9.26 -15.22
C PHE A 87 -0.54 10.18 -15.99
N LEU A 88 -0.41 11.49 -15.82
CA LEU A 88 -1.29 12.47 -16.45
C LEU A 88 -1.04 12.54 -17.97
N ASP A 89 -2.04 12.07 -18.73
CA ASP A 89 -2.09 12.05 -20.19
C ASP A 89 -3.54 12.27 -20.64
N GLY A 90 -3.87 13.45 -21.18
CA GLY A 90 -5.23 13.81 -21.52
C GLY A 90 -5.86 12.89 -22.56
N ALA A 91 -5.11 12.52 -23.60
CA ALA A 91 -5.60 11.63 -24.65
C ALA A 91 -5.97 10.24 -24.11
N GLN A 92 -5.11 9.70 -23.25
CA GLN A 92 -5.36 8.40 -22.63
C GLN A 92 -6.50 8.44 -21.59
N ILE A 93 -6.63 9.54 -20.85
CA ILE A 93 -7.77 9.77 -19.93
C ILE A 93 -9.08 9.79 -20.71
N GLY A 94 -9.14 10.54 -21.81
CA GLY A 94 -10.29 10.56 -22.71
C GLY A 94 -10.61 9.17 -23.30
N ARG A 95 -9.59 8.44 -23.74
CA ARG A 95 -9.69 7.07 -24.25
C ARG A 95 -10.26 6.10 -23.20
N CYS A 96 -9.78 6.14 -21.97
CA CYS A 96 -10.31 5.32 -20.87
C CYS A 96 -11.82 5.48 -20.72
N LYS A 97 -12.32 6.72 -20.74
CA LYS A 97 -13.74 7.02 -20.59
C LYS A 97 -14.55 6.61 -21.84
N GLN A 98 -14.13 7.06 -23.01
CA GLN A 98 -14.92 6.90 -24.25
C GLN A 98 -14.91 5.47 -24.78
N GLN A 99 -13.73 4.82 -24.80
CA GLN A 99 -13.60 3.51 -25.41
C GLN A 99 -13.89 2.36 -24.43
N TRP A 100 -13.51 2.53 -23.15
CA TRP A 100 -13.58 1.44 -22.17
C TRP A 100 -14.61 1.67 -21.07
N GLY A 101 -15.20 2.87 -20.96
CA GLY A 101 -16.16 3.20 -19.92
C GLY A 101 -15.54 3.34 -18.53
N ILE A 102 -14.21 3.49 -18.46
CA ILE A 102 -13.46 3.59 -17.21
C ILE A 102 -13.41 5.06 -16.77
N ASN A 103 -13.88 5.33 -15.57
CA ASN A 103 -13.74 6.65 -14.96
C ASN A 103 -12.34 6.81 -14.37
N VAL A 104 -11.69 7.94 -14.66
CA VAL A 104 -10.33 8.26 -14.20
C VAL A 104 -10.38 9.38 -13.18
N LEU A 105 -9.68 9.22 -12.06
CA LEU A 105 -9.45 10.23 -11.02
C LEU A 105 -7.96 10.46 -10.87
N ILE A 106 -7.49 11.69 -11.13
CA ILE A 106 -6.07 12.01 -11.20
C ILE A 106 -5.80 13.47 -10.77
N PRO A 107 -4.71 13.77 -10.04
CA PRO A 107 -4.39 15.16 -9.70
C PRO A 107 -3.83 15.95 -10.89
N ALA A 108 -4.29 17.19 -11.01
CA ALA A 108 -3.75 18.15 -11.95
C ALA A 108 -2.35 18.64 -11.53
N ARG A 109 -1.55 19.10 -12.49
CA ARG A 109 -0.31 19.82 -12.23
C ARG A 109 -0.59 21.31 -12.09
N HIS A 110 0.16 22.01 -11.25
CA HIS A 110 -0.02 23.43 -11.00
C HIS A 110 0.14 24.32 -12.25
N ASN A 111 0.91 23.89 -13.23
CA ASN A 111 1.16 24.60 -14.46
C ASN A 111 0.13 24.34 -15.58
N MET A 112 -0.92 23.59 -15.31
CA MET A 112 -1.99 23.31 -16.27
C MET A 112 -2.99 24.46 -16.30
N GLU A 113 -3.52 24.78 -17.49
CA GLU A 113 -4.54 25.81 -17.69
C GLU A 113 -5.79 25.50 -16.85
N ILE A 114 -6.31 24.28 -16.92
CA ILE A 114 -7.44 23.82 -16.11
C ILE A 114 -7.23 24.04 -14.60
N PHE A 115 -6.00 23.90 -14.10
CA PHE A 115 -5.68 24.18 -12.70
C PHE A 115 -5.77 25.68 -12.41
N GLN A 116 -5.22 26.53 -13.29
CA GLN A 116 -5.20 27.98 -13.10
C GLN A 116 -6.59 28.57 -13.18
N ASP A 117 -7.43 28.09 -14.09
CA ASP A 117 -8.80 28.55 -14.27
C ASP A 117 -9.65 28.30 -13.00
N VAL A 118 -9.61 27.05 -12.51
CA VAL A 118 -10.39 26.74 -11.28
C VAL A 118 -9.81 27.40 -10.04
N LEU A 119 -8.51 27.66 -10.01
CA LEU A 119 -7.86 28.46 -8.95
C LEU A 119 -8.32 29.92 -9.02
N GLY A 120 -8.47 30.47 -10.22
CA GLY A 120 -9.05 31.81 -10.46
C GLY A 120 -10.45 31.90 -9.86
N LEU A 121 -11.34 30.96 -10.18
CA LEU A 121 -12.70 30.88 -9.63
C LEU A 121 -12.69 30.75 -8.10
N ALA A 122 -11.77 29.94 -7.54
CA ALA A 122 -11.65 29.76 -6.10
C ALA A 122 -11.24 31.05 -5.39
N LYS A 123 -10.31 31.82 -5.98
CA LYS A 123 -9.85 33.13 -5.45
C LYS A 123 -10.87 34.25 -5.63
N ALA A 124 -11.65 34.22 -6.71
CA ALA A 124 -12.75 35.17 -6.94
C ALA A 124 -13.92 34.96 -5.96
N GLY A 125 -14.00 33.81 -5.28
CA GLY A 125 -15.10 33.49 -4.38
C GLY A 125 -16.30 32.85 -5.07
N ASP A 126 -16.17 32.47 -6.34
CA ASP A 126 -17.26 31.89 -7.15
C ASP A 126 -17.52 30.41 -6.83
N LEU A 127 -16.68 29.79 -5.98
CA LEU A 127 -16.83 28.39 -5.59
C LEU A 127 -17.45 28.24 -4.19
N SER A 128 -18.47 27.39 -4.10
CA SER A 128 -19.06 27.02 -2.82
C SER A 128 -18.23 25.92 -2.16
N PHE A 129 -17.40 26.29 -1.19
CA PHE A 129 -16.61 25.35 -0.42
C PHE A 129 -17.38 24.76 0.74
N GLN A 130 -17.32 23.46 0.90
CA GLN A 130 -17.84 22.73 2.05
C GLN A 130 -16.70 22.15 2.89
N PRO A 131 -16.85 22.10 4.23
CA PRO A 131 -15.83 21.54 5.11
C PRO A 131 -15.61 20.06 4.80
N TRP A 132 -14.34 19.63 4.86
CA TRP A 132 -13.99 18.24 4.77
C TRP A 132 -13.21 17.80 6.02
N VAL A 133 -13.63 16.69 6.60
CA VAL A 133 -12.98 16.07 7.76
C VAL A 133 -12.50 14.68 7.34
N ALA A 134 -11.23 14.41 7.57
CA ALA A 134 -10.69 13.08 7.26
C ALA A 134 -11.45 11.99 8.04
N PRO A 135 -11.88 10.90 7.38
CA PRO A 135 -12.55 9.82 8.07
C PRO A 135 -11.63 9.25 9.17
N VAL A 136 -12.15 9.20 10.38
CA VAL A 136 -11.42 8.63 11.51
C VAL A 136 -11.26 7.13 11.29
N SER A 137 -10.02 6.67 11.17
CA SER A 137 -9.75 5.24 11.07
C SER A 137 -10.24 4.51 12.33
N SER A 138 -11.37 3.84 12.21
CA SER A 138 -12.00 3.07 13.30
C SER A 138 -11.32 1.71 13.53
N SER A 139 -10.09 1.49 13.06
CA SER A 139 -9.40 0.23 13.24
C SER A 139 -9.10 0.00 14.74
N LYS A 140 -10.06 -0.60 15.43
CA LYS A 140 -9.83 -1.11 16.79
C LYS A 140 -8.63 -2.06 16.75
N PRO A 141 -7.68 -1.96 17.69
CA PRO A 141 -6.59 -2.90 17.74
C PRO A 141 -7.16 -4.31 17.91
N ILE A 142 -6.79 -5.21 17.00
CA ILE A 142 -7.19 -6.61 17.11
C ILE A 142 -6.45 -7.18 18.32
N PRO A 143 -7.15 -7.69 19.34
CA PRO A 143 -6.51 -8.27 20.50
C PRO A 143 -5.73 -9.52 20.07
N VAL A 144 -4.42 -9.51 20.31
CA VAL A 144 -3.55 -10.65 20.06
C VAL A 144 -3.24 -11.31 21.38
N HIS A 145 -3.68 -12.55 21.54
CA HIS A 145 -3.30 -13.34 22.70
C HIS A 145 -1.82 -13.72 22.58
N ARG A 146 -0.98 -13.10 23.39
CA ARG A 146 0.47 -13.36 23.43
C ARG A 146 0.82 -14.20 24.65
N PRO A 147 1.76 -15.15 24.53
CA PRO A 147 2.29 -15.87 25.68
C PRO A 147 2.84 -14.89 26.74
N PRO A 148 2.71 -15.21 28.03
CA PRO A 148 3.15 -14.32 29.14
C PRO A 148 4.62 -13.88 29.05
N SER A 149 5.49 -14.74 28.49
CA SER A 149 6.91 -14.42 28.26
C SER A 149 7.12 -13.28 27.25
N ILE A 150 6.29 -13.24 26.19
CA ILE A 150 6.33 -12.18 25.18
C ILE A 150 5.73 -10.89 25.74
N GLN A 151 4.66 -10.99 26.53
CA GLN A 151 4.04 -9.83 27.19
C GLN A 151 5.05 -9.13 28.12
N LYS A 152 5.75 -9.87 29.00
CA LYS A 152 6.78 -9.33 29.90
C LYS A 152 7.91 -8.63 29.14
N ARG A 153 8.35 -9.22 28.02
CA ARG A 153 9.42 -8.63 27.18
C ARG A 153 8.95 -7.33 26.49
N GLU A 154 7.71 -7.29 26.07
CA GLU A 154 7.10 -6.12 25.44
C GLU A 154 6.86 -4.99 26.45
N GLU A 155 6.38 -5.33 27.65
CA GLU A 155 6.26 -4.37 28.76
C GLU A 155 7.62 -3.79 29.16
N ALA A 156 8.67 -4.61 29.26
CA ALA A 156 10.03 -4.15 29.53
C ALA A 156 10.52 -3.21 28.43
N ARG A 157 10.26 -3.53 27.16
CA ARG A 157 10.58 -2.67 26.01
C ARG A 157 9.80 -1.34 26.06
N GLN A 158 8.51 -1.38 26.37
CA GLN A 158 7.69 -0.18 26.52
C GLN A 158 8.18 0.71 27.67
N ARG A 159 8.55 0.13 28.82
CA ARG A 159 9.15 0.87 29.95
C ARG A 159 10.47 1.54 29.55
N THR A 160 11.31 0.84 28.77
CA THR A 160 12.58 1.42 28.27
C THR A 160 12.32 2.56 27.29
N LEU A 161 11.35 2.40 26.39
CA LEU A 161 10.94 3.45 25.45
C LEU A 161 10.32 4.66 26.19
N ALA A 162 9.49 4.41 27.19
CA ALA A 162 8.91 5.47 28.02
C ALA A 162 9.98 6.25 28.80
N ARG A 163 10.99 5.56 29.36
CA ARG A 163 12.16 6.21 30.02
C ARG A 163 12.95 7.04 29.01
N LYS A 164 13.24 6.51 27.81
CA LYS A 164 13.93 7.27 26.76
C LYS A 164 13.11 8.50 26.35
N LYS A 165 11.79 8.35 26.17
CA LYS A 165 10.91 9.46 25.83
C LYS A 165 10.83 10.53 26.92
N ALA A 166 10.88 10.12 28.19
CA ALA A 166 10.91 11.05 29.32
C ALA A 166 12.26 11.80 29.46
N GLN A 167 13.35 11.21 28.96
CA GLN A 167 14.69 11.83 28.94
C GLN A 167 14.95 12.66 27.66
N THR A 168 14.11 12.53 26.64
CA THR A 168 14.20 13.34 25.43
C THR A 168 13.51 14.68 25.71
N PRO A 169 14.13 15.82 25.41
CA PRO A 169 13.45 17.12 25.54
C PRO A 169 12.15 17.07 24.73
N PRO A 170 11.10 17.79 25.14
CA PRO A 170 9.86 17.85 24.40
C PRO A 170 10.20 18.24 22.94
N PRO A 171 9.58 17.59 21.96
CA PRO A 171 9.80 17.97 20.57
C PRO A 171 9.45 19.44 20.40
N ASP A 172 10.22 20.14 19.59
CA ASP A 172 9.91 21.52 19.22
C ASP A 172 8.44 21.61 18.78
N PRO A 173 7.75 22.71 19.10
CA PRO A 173 6.38 22.90 18.66
C PRO A 173 6.34 22.72 17.14
N PRO A 174 5.31 22.02 16.62
CA PRO A 174 5.22 21.77 15.18
C PRO A 174 5.19 23.13 14.45
N ASP A 175 5.97 23.20 13.38
CA ASP A 175 6.02 24.35 12.48
C ASP A 175 4.59 24.74 12.06
N PRO A 176 4.12 25.96 12.37
CA PRO A 176 2.76 26.39 12.06
C PRO A 176 2.39 26.26 10.57
N SER A 177 3.38 26.36 9.68
CA SER A 177 3.22 26.19 8.22
C SER A 177 2.87 24.74 7.83
N LYS A 178 3.05 23.78 8.72
CA LYS A 178 2.74 22.34 8.52
C LYS A 178 1.50 21.88 9.28
N VAL A 179 0.96 22.73 10.15
CA VAL A 179 -0.24 22.38 10.94
C VAL A 179 -1.49 22.84 10.18
N ARG A 180 -2.17 21.89 9.54
CA ARG A 180 -3.42 22.15 8.83
C ARG A 180 -4.56 22.35 9.84
N VAL A 181 -5.22 23.51 9.81
CA VAL A 181 -6.33 23.87 10.69
C VAL A 181 -7.70 23.73 10.04
N ARG A 182 -7.77 23.88 8.71
CA ARG A 182 -9.03 23.78 7.96
C ARG A 182 -8.79 23.09 6.63
N SER A 183 -9.77 22.29 6.24
CA SER A 183 -9.75 21.60 4.96
C SER A 183 -11.15 21.66 4.36
N GLU A 184 -11.23 22.06 3.11
CA GLU A 184 -12.48 22.29 2.41
C GLU A 184 -12.40 21.79 0.98
N VAL A 185 -13.55 21.49 0.40
CA VAL A 185 -13.66 20.97 -0.96
C VAL A 185 -14.77 21.71 -1.72
N ALA A 186 -14.57 21.93 -3.00
CA ALA A 186 -15.57 22.43 -3.94
C ALA A 186 -15.47 21.66 -5.25
N ALA A 187 -16.54 21.59 -6.02
CA ALA A 187 -16.52 20.95 -7.35
C ALA A 187 -16.93 21.95 -8.43
N VAL A 188 -16.31 21.83 -9.58
CA VAL A 188 -16.64 22.52 -10.82
C VAL A 188 -16.91 21.48 -11.88
N SER A 189 -18.08 21.54 -12.52
CA SER A 189 -18.49 20.55 -13.51
C SER A 189 -18.12 20.99 -14.93
N ARG A 190 -17.80 20.01 -15.78
CA ARG A 190 -17.65 20.15 -17.23
C ARG A 190 -16.63 21.21 -17.65
N VAL A 191 -15.46 21.19 -17.04
CA VAL A 191 -14.34 22.06 -17.42
C VAL A 191 -13.65 21.47 -18.67
N GLU A 192 -13.42 22.31 -19.69
CA GLU A 192 -12.86 21.90 -21.01
C GLU A 192 -11.44 22.43 -21.27
N THR A 193 -10.87 23.18 -20.34
CA THR A 193 -9.56 23.83 -20.51
C THR A 193 -8.35 22.89 -20.39
N PHE A 194 -8.58 21.57 -20.43
CA PHE A 194 -7.54 20.57 -20.61
C PHE A 194 -7.53 20.12 -22.08
N SER A 195 -6.92 20.90 -22.97
CA SER A 195 -6.99 20.78 -24.42
C SER A 195 -6.57 19.41 -24.99
N SER A 196 -5.68 18.68 -24.31
CA SER A 196 -5.29 17.32 -24.73
C SER A 196 -6.31 16.23 -24.36
N CYS A 197 -7.34 16.55 -23.57
CA CYS A 197 -8.40 15.63 -23.21
C CYS A 197 -9.64 15.88 -24.08
N SER A 198 -10.13 14.83 -24.77
CA SER A 198 -11.25 14.92 -25.69
C SER A 198 -12.64 14.99 -25.05
N ILE A 199 -12.70 15.04 -23.73
CA ILE A 199 -13.95 15.08 -22.96
C ILE A 199 -13.87 16.17 -21.88
N PRO A 200 -15.02 16.79 -21.54
CA PRO A 200 -15.07 17.68 -20.38
C PRO A 200 -14.83 16.89 -19.10
N LEU A 201 -14.18 17.52 -18.14
CA LEU A 201 -13.83 16.93 -16.84
C LEU A 201 -14.57 17.65 -15.72
N ASP A 202 -15.01 16.92 -14.73
CA ASP A 202 -15.36 17.50 -13.45
C ASP A 202 -14.08 17.69 -12.63
N VAL A 203 -14.03 18.79 -11.90
CA VAL A 203 -12.82 19.19 -11.18
C VAL A 203 -13.14 19.38 -9.70
N LEU A 204 -12.41 18.67 -8.85
CA LEU A 204 -12.47 18.86 -7.40
C LEU A 204 -11.34 19.78 -6.96
N VAL A 205 -11.69 20.90 -6.35
CA VAL A 205 -10.76 21.87 -5.75
C VAL A 205 -10.68 21.60 -4.26
N ASN A 206 -9.49 21.34 -3.76
CA ASN A 206 -9.21 21.21 -2.35
C ASN A 206 -8.52 22.46 -1.85
N ARG A 207 -9.02 23.06 -0.78
CA ARG A 207 -8.48 24.22 -0.09
C ARG A 207 -8.04 23.83 1.30
N GLU A 208 -6.74 24.02 1.61
CA GLU A 208 -6.16 23.67 2.92
C GLU A 208 -5.57 24.94 3.54
N THR A 209 -6.06 25.30 4.73
CA THR A 209 -5.57 26.44 5.49
C THR A 209 -4.73 25.96 6.67
N TYR A 210 -3.58 26.58 6.86
CA TYR A 210 -2.60 26.22 7.88
C TYR A 210 -2.60 27.22 9.05
N ALA A 211 -1.95 26.84 10.15
CA ALA A 211 -1.97 27.63 11.38
C ALA A 211 -1.26 28.98 11.29
N ASP A 212 -0.37 29.15 10.31
CA ASP A 212 0.27 30.43 9.96
C ASP A 212 -0.61 31.34 9.08
N GLY A 213 -1.79 30.86 8.68
CA GLY A 213 -2.76 31.57 7.85
C GLY A 213 -2.59 31.41 6.34
N HIS A 214 -1.52 30.75 5.87
CA HIS A 214 -1.42 30.48 4.43
C HIS A 214 -2.44 29.43 3.97
N THR A 215 -2.77 29.48 2.68
CA THR A 215 -3.75 28.58 2.06
C THR A 215 -3.16 27.94 0.82
N ASP A 216 -3.19 26.60 0.81
CA ASP A 216 -2.79 25.78 -0.33
C ASP A 216 -3.99 25.24 -1.07
N TYR A 217 -3.83 25.10 -2.39
CA TYR A 217 -4.81 24.50 -3.28
C TYR A 217 -4.20 23.33 -4.03
N TRP A 218 -4.96 22.26 -4.12
CA TRP A 218 -4.67 21.16 -5.03
C TRP A 218 -5.95 20.64 -5.67
N VAL A 219 -5.82 20.12 -6.87
CA VAL A 219 -6.94 19.89 -7.78
C VAL A 219 -6.93 18.44 -8.25
N LEU A 220 -8.11 17.80 -8.26
CA LEU A 220 -8.32 16.50 -8.87
C LEU A 220 -9.20 16.66 -10.12
N LEU A 221 -8.82 15.96 -11.18
CA LEU A 221 -9.57 15.81 -12.41
C LEU A 221 -10.33 14.49 -12.38
N ASP A 222 -11.61 14.53 -12.71
CA ASP A 222 -12.48 13.36 -12.74
C ASP A 222 -13.26 13.28 -14.04
N THR A 223 -13.26 12.11 -14.67
CA THR A 223 -14.10 11.85 -15.85
C THR A 223 -15.51 11.41 -15.48
N ALA A 224 -15.79 11.20 -14.20
CA ALA A 224 -17.13 11.00 -13.68
C ALA A 224 -17.68 12.30 -13.10
N SER A 225 -19.00 12.44 -13.06
CA SER A 225 -19.63 13.58 -12.41
C SER A 225 -19.43 13.56 -10.90
N ILE A 226 -18.92 14.66 -10.35
CA ILE A 226 -18.67 14.84 -8.92
C ILE A 226 -19.97 15.35 -8.26
N ARG A 227 -20.75 14.43 -7.71
CA ARG A 227 -21.97 14.77 -6.95
C ARG A 227 -21.68 15.13 -5.50
N GLU A 228 -20.73 14.44 -4.90
CA GLU A 228 -20.30 14.58 -3.51
C GLU A 228 -18.79 14.86 -3.44
N PRO A 229 -18.36 16.13 -3.38
CA PRO A 229 -16.94 16.49 -3.38
C PRO A 229 -16.14 15.80 -2.27
N ALA A 230 -16.70 15.71 -1.05
CA ALA A 230 -16.07 15.05 0.07
C ALA A 230 -15.76 13.57 -0.22
N HIS A 231 -16.72 12.87 -0.84
CA HIS A 231 -16.56 11.46 -1.20
C HIS A 231 -15.48 11.23 -2.28
N THR A 232 -15.43 12.08 -3.30
CA THR A 232 -14.38 12.01 -4.35
C THR A 232 -12.99 12.21 -3.74
N ARG A 233 -12.85 13.10 -2.76
CA ARG A 233 -11.60 13.29 -2.03
C ARG A 233 -11.19 12.04 -1.24
N GLU A 234 -12.14 11.42 -0.54
CA GLU A 234 -11.93 10.18 0.21
C GLU A 234 -11.52 9.04 -0.73
N GLU A 235 -12.19 8.93 -1.88
CA GLU A 235 -11.86 7.93 -2.89
C GLU A 235 -10.42 8.09 -3.39
N TYR A 236 -9.96 9.32 -3.64
CA TYR A 236 -8.56 9.57 -3.99
C TYR A 236 -7.59 9.14 -2.89
N GLY A 237 -7.99 9.18 -1.64
CA GLY A 237 -7.21 8.68 -0.50
C GLY A 237 -6.80 7.22 -0.62
N LEU A 238 -7.53 6.40 -1.40
CA LEU A 238 -7.15 5.01 -1.67
C LEU A 238 -5.79 4.90 -2.38
N ARG A 239 -5.36 5.93 -3.11
CA ARG A 239 -4.03 5.96 -3.74
C ARG A 239 -2.91 5.77 -2.73
N THR A 240 -2.99 6.37 -1.55
CA THR A 240 -1.94 6.25 -0.52
C THR A 240 -1.78 4.82 -0.02
N THR A 241 -2.79 3.98 -0.22
CA THR A 241 -2.72 2.57 0.16
C THR A 241 -1.72 1.79 -0.70
N ILE A 242 -1.49 2.20 -1.95
CA ILE A 242 -0.51 1.60 -2.86
C ILE A 242 0.91 1.79 -2.31
N GLU A 243 1.24 3.00 -1.83
CA GLU A 243 2.54 3.32 -1.25
C GLU A 243 2.83 2.43 -0.04
N GLU A 244 1.83 2.24 0.83
CA GLU A 244 1.97 1.34 1.96
C GLU A 244 2.15 -0.12 1.54
N ARG A 245 1.48 -0.57 0.45
CA ARG A 245 1.68 -1.93 -0.10
C ARG A 245 3.08 -2.09 -0.66
N HIS A 246 3.57 -1.13 -1.42
CA HIS A 246 4.95 -1.15 -1.93
C HIS A 246 5.97 -1.13 -0.79
N ARG A 247 5.75 -0.30 0.23
CA ARG A 247 6.61 -0.30 1.44
C ARG A 247 6.64 -1.68 2.12
N GLN A 248 5.49 -2.34 2.26
CA GLN A 248 5.42 -3.68 2.85
C GLN A 248 6.16 -4.72 2.02
N LEU A 249 6.03 -4.68 0.70
CA LEU A 249 6.74 -5.59 -0.21
C LEU A 249 8.25 -5.40 -0.14
N LYS A 250 8.72 -4.15 -0.06
CA LYS A 250 10.15 -3.83 0.10
C LYS A 250 10.69 -4.29 1.46
N CYS A 251 9.98 -3.98 2.54
CA CYS A 251 10.45 -4.26 3.91
C CYS A 251 10.29 -5.71 4.36
N PHE A 252 9.32 -6.46 3.83
CA PHE A 252 8.93 -7.78 4.37
C PHE A 252 8.91 -8.90 3.32
N SER A 253 9.14 -8.60 2.05
CA SER A 253 9.09 -9.58 0.97
C SER A 253 10.32 -9.51 0.06
N ASP A 254 11.37 -8.82 0.49
CA ASP A 254 12.65 -8.70 -0.21
C ASP A 254 12.52 -8.26 -1.69
N LEU A 255 11.51 -7.40 -1.98
CA LEU A 255 11.25 -6.96 -3.34
C LEU A 255 12.44 -6.24 -3.99
N GLU A 256 13.31 -5.62 -3.21
CA GLU A 256 14.50 -4.90 -3.68
C GLU A 256 15.82 -5.72 -3.54
N SER A 257 15.74 -6.90 -2.94
CA SER A 257 16.91 -7.78 -2.73
C SER A 257 17.02 -8.81 -3.85
N PHE A 258 17.67 -8.43 -4.95
CA PHE A 258 17.83 -9.30 -6.11
C PHE A 258 19.12 -10.13 -6.02
N PRO A 259 19.02 -11.48 -6.03
CA PRO A 259 20.19 -12.36 -6.05
C PRO A 259 20.92 -12.36 -7.39
N SER A 260 20.30 -11.85 -8.45
CA SER A 260 20.84 -11.78 -9.80
C SER A 260 20.61 -10.40 -10.44
N ARG A 261 21.51 -10.03 -11.36
CA ARG A 261 21.37 -8.85 -12.22
C ARG A 261 20.72 -9.15 -13.57
N ALA A 262 20.44 -10.41 -13.88
CA ALA A 262 19.74 -10.80 -15.11
C ALA A 262 18.29 -10.29 -15.05
N PHE A 263 17.90 -9.52 -16.04
CA PHE A 263 16.59 -8.86 -16.07
C PHE A 263 15.43 -9.87 -15.97
N SER A 264 15.52 -11.00 -16.65
CA SER A 264 14.51 -12.06 -16.56
C SER A 264 14.31 -12.57 -15.14
N LEU A 265 15.39 -12.76 -14.36
CA LEU A 265 15.30 -13.22 -12.98
C LEU A 265 14.72 -12.14 -12.07
N VAL A 266 15.05 -10.86 -12.31
CA VAL A 266 14.42 -9.73 -11.61
C VAL A 266 12.92 -9.71 -11.86
N VAL A 267 12.49 -9.85 -13.11
CA VAL A 267 11.06 -9.92 -13.46
C VAL A 267 10.37 -11.09 -12.76
N HIS A 268 10.95 -12.29 -12.82
CA HIS A 268 10.38 -13.46 -12.15
C HIS A 268 10.24 -13.26 -10.64
N GLN A 269 11.27 -12.73 -9.97
CA GLN A 269 11.20 -12.45 -8.53
C GLN A 269 10.06 -11.47 -8.22
N VAL A 270 9.94 -10.38 -8.95
CA VAL A 270 8.86 -9.39 -8.78
C VAL A 270 7.50 -10.07 -8.95
N VAL A 271 7.32 -10.84 -10.03
CA VAL A 271 6.06 -11.56 -10.30
C VAL A 271 5.70 -12.49 -9.14
N PHE A 272 6.63 -13.31 -8.66
CA PHE A 272 6.37 -14.26 -7.57
C PHE A 272 6.06 -13.56 -6.25
N VAL A 273 6.75 -12.47 -5.94
CA VAL A 273 6.46 -11.68 -4.72
C VAL A 273 5.05 -11.09 -4.76
N LEU A 274 4.65 -10.48 -5.88
CA LEU A 274 3.33 -9.87 -6.04
C LEU A 274 2.21 -10.92 -6.10
N LEU A 275 2.47 -12.06 -6.75
CA LEU A 275 1.54 -13.20 -6.76
C LEU A 275 1.33 -13.76 -5.36
N THR A 276 2.41 -14.01 -4.62
CA THR A 276 2.33 -14.51 -3.23
C THR A 276 1.55 -13.54 -2.35
N TYR A 277 1.80 -12.24 -2.49
CA TYR A 277 1.04 -11.21 -1.78
C TYR A 277 -0.45 -11.26 -2.12
N SER A 278 -0.80 -11.34 -3.41
CA SER A 278 -2.19 -11.40 -3.87
C SER A 278 -2.91 -12.66 -3.41
N LEU A 279 -2.23 -13.81 -3.44
CA LEU A 279 -2.77 -15.07 -2.94
C LEU A 279 -3.04 -15.01 -1.42
N LEU A 280 -2.16 -14.37 -0.63
CA LEU A 280 -2.39 -14.16 0.80
C LEU A 280 -3.63 -13.28 1.03
N GLN A 281 -3.77 -12.18 0.28
CA GLN A 281 -4.94 -11.30 0.37
C GLN A 281 -6.24 -12.05 0.06
N TRP A 282 -6.23 -12.82 -1.02
CA TRP A 282 -7.38 -13.63 -1.43
C TRP A 282 -7.72 -14.74 -0.43
N PHE A 283 -6.70 -15.41 0.12
CA PHE A 283 -6.87 -16.40 1.18
C PHE A 283 -7.56 -15.80 2.41
N LEU A 284 -7.10 -14.62 2.85
CA LEU A 284 -7.70 -13.91 3.98
C LEU A 284 -9.16 -13.53 3.75
N LEU A 285 -9.50 -13.13 2.51
CA LEU A 285 -10.91 -12.90 2.13
C LEU A 285 -11.74 -14.18 2.24
N ARG A 286 -11.22 -15.31 1.72
CA ARG A 286 -11.94 -16.58 1.72
C ARG A 286 -12.20 -17.15 3.11
N ILE A 287 -11.28 -16.96 4.04
CA ILE A 287 -11.45 -17.41 5.43
C ILE A 287 -12.17 -16.39 6.33
N GLY A 288 -12.71 -15.31 5.76
CA GLY A 288 -13.43 -14.28 6.50
C GLY A 288 -12.56 -13.40 7.39
N ARG A 289 -11.24 -13.32 7.13
CA ARG A 289 -10.27 -12.54 7.91
C ARG A 289 -9.78 -11.30 7.16
N LYS A 290 -10.68 -10.64 6.43
CA LYS A 290 -10.38 -9.44 5.61
C LYS A 290 -9.76 -8.28 6.41
N GLU A 291 -10.03 -8.19 7.70
CA GLU A 291 -9.46 -7.18 8.60
C GLU A 291 -7.93 -7.29 8.76
N LEU A 292 -7.33 -8.39 8.35
CA LEU A 292 -5.88 -8.61 8.35
C LEU A 292 -5.20 -8.07 7.09
N ASN A 293 -5.93 -7.89 6.00
CA ASN A 293 -5.39 -7.46 4.72
C ASN A 293 -4.69 -6.09 4.75
N PRO A 294 -5.20 -5.07 5.47
CA PRO A 294 -4.50 -3.80 5.64
C PRO A 294 -3.28 -3.87 6.58
N LYS A 295 -3.13 -4.97 7.34
CA LYS A 295 -2.04 -5.10 8.31
C LYS A 295 -0.70 -5.42 7.63
N THR A 296 0.40 -5.14 8.30
CA THR A 296 1.72 -5.56 7.82
C THR A 296 1.84 -7.08 7.79
N ARG A 297 2.66 -7.62 6.87
CA ARG A 297 2.84 -9.07 6.72
C ARG A 297 3.24 -9.75 8.04
N THR A 298 4.19 -9.17 8.77
CA THR A 298 4.63 -9.71 10.08
C THR A 298 3.46 -9.84 11.04
N ARG A 299 2.62 -8.78 11.14
CA ARG A 299 1.44 -8.80 11.99
C ARG A 299 0.40 -9.82 11.52
N THR A 300 0.20 -9.92 10.21
CA THR A 300 -0.70 -10.89 9.60
C THR A 300 -0.26 -12.32 9.91
N LEU A 301 1.03 -12.63 9.76
CA LEU A 301 1.57 -13.96 10.07
C LEU A 301 1.46 -14.31 11.54
N GLU A 302 1.70 -13.36 12.45
CA GLU A 302 1.48 -13.56 13.89
C GLU A 302 0.02 -13.94 14.20
N LEU A 303 -0.93 -13.24 13.59
CA LEU A 303 -2.36 -13.46 13.79
C LEU A 303 -2.86 -14.76 13.15
N LEU A 304 -2.27 -15.17 12.02
CA LEU A 304 -2.60 -16.42 11.32
C LEU A 304 -1.86 -17.65 11.85
N ARG A 305 -0.81 -17.44 12.65
CA ARG A 305 0.02 -18.55 13.15
C ARG A 305 -0.77 -19.75 13.69
N PRO A 306 -1.84 -19.57 14.48
CA PRO A 306 -2.65 -20.70 14.95
C PRO A 306 -3.32 -21.49 13.83
N THR A 307 -3.76 -20.80 12.75
CA THR A 307 -4.46 -21.42 11.62
C THR A 307 -3.52 -22.02 10.58
N LEU A 308 -2.28 -21.53 10.51
CA LEU A 308 -1.23 -22.03 9.61
C LEU A 308 -0.40 -23.16 10.23
N THR A 309 -0.62 -23.49 11.51
CA THR A 309 0.08 -24.57 12.17
C THR A 309 -0.48 -25.92 11.70
N VAL A 310 0.38 -26.78 11.19
CA VAL A 310 0.05 -28.15 10.82
C VAL A 310 0.80 -29.08 11.75
N ILE A 311 0.09 -30.07 12.29
CA ILE A 311 0.66 -31.12 13.13
C ILE A 311 0.81 -32.36 12.26
N VAL A 312 2.05 -32.80 12.11
CA VAL A 312 2.37 -34.02 11.38
C VAL A 312 2.37 -35.20 12.39
N ILE A 313 1.52 -36.18 12.14
CA ILE A 313 1.48 -37.42 12.91
C ILE A 313 2.16 -38.51 12.10
N TYR A 314 3.11 -39.16 12.73
CA TYR A 314 3.81 -40.32 12.20
C TYR A 314 3.46 -41.58 13.07
N TYR A 315 2.93 -42.59 12.44
CA TYR A 315 2.66 -43.86 13.10
C TYR A 315 2.92 -45.00 12.13
N GLN A 316 3.95 -45.82 12.39
CA GLN A 316 4.40 -46.86 11.47
C GLN A 316 4.60 -46.34 10.05
N ASN A 317 3.86 -46.82 9.06
CA ASN A 317 3.89 -46.36 7.66
C ASN A 317 2.81 -45.34 7.34
N TYR A 318 2.13 -44.79 8.33
CA TYR A 318 1.07 -43.81 8.16
C TYR A 318 1.55 -42.41 8.55
N MET A 319 1.27 -41.46 7.68
CA MET A 319 1.54 -40.05 7.92
C MET A 319 0.25 -39.26 7.71
N ALA A 320 -0.10 -38.42 8.66
CA ALA A 320 -1.25 -37.52 8.56
C ALA A 320 -0.87 -36.07 8.89
N PHE A 321 -1.52 -35.15 8.20
CA PHE A 321 -1.43 -33.73 8.46
C PHE A 321 -2.73 -33.27 9.13
N LEU A 322 -2.66 -32.79 10.35
CA LEU A 322 -3.81 -32.34 11.12
C LEU A 322 -3.69 -30.85 11.45
N THR A 323 -4.81 -30.15 11.45
CA THR A 323 -4.90 -28.85 12.10
C THR A 323 -4.77 -29.00 13.63
N PRO A 324 -4.41 -27.94 14.37
CA PRO A 324 -4.37 -27.99 15.83
C PRO A 324 -5.69 -28.45 16.44
N LEU A 325 -6.84 -28.07 15.85
CA LEU A 325 -8.16 -28.47 16.31
C LEU A 325 -8.38 -29.97 16.10
N GLN A 326 -8.13 -30.49 14.89
CA GLN A 326 -8.24 -31.92 14.59
C GLN A 326 -7.31 -32.76 15.46
N HIS A 327 -6.08 -32.27 15.73
CA HIS A 327 -5.19 -32.95 16.67
C HIS A 327 -5.74 -32.95 18.09
N GLN A 328 -6.35 -31.86 18.54
CA GLN A 328 -6.96 -31.78 19.86
C GLN A 328 -8.15 -32.75 19.98
N GLU A 329 -9.02 -32.79 18.99
CA GLU A 329 -10.12 -33.74 18.91
C GLU A 329 -9.62 -35.18 18.96
N LEU A 330 -8.62 -35.53 18.13
CA LEU A 330 -8.01 -36.86 18.16
C LEU A 330 -7.43 -37.20 19.55
N VAL A 331 -6.73 -36.27 20.20
CA VAL A 331 -6.16 -36.48 21.53
C VAL A 331 -7.23 -36.69 22.57
N LEU A 332 -8.40 -36.08 22.46
CA LEU A 332 -9.53 -36.26 23.38
C LEU A 332 -10.21 -37.66 23.26
N THR A 333 -10.12 -38.28 22.08
CA THR A 333 -10.66 -39.62 21.85
C THR A 333 -9.76 -40.76 22.41
N LEU A 334 -8.50 -40.43 22.77
CA LEU A 334 -7.53 -41.41 23.26
C LEU A 334 -7.73 -41.72 24.76
N SER A 335 -7.27 -42.91 25.17
CA SER A 335 -7.18 -43.25 26.60
C SER A 335 -6.30 -42.23 27.35
N GLU A 336 -6.57 -42.03 28.63
CA GLU A 336 -5.86 -41.07 29.46
C GLU A 336 -4.34 -41.28 29.48
N SER A 337 -3.91 -42.55 29.50
CA SER A 337 -2.49 -42.93 29.45
C SER A 337 -1.85 -42.53 28.13
N ALA A 338 -2.50 -42.82 26.98
CA ALA A 338 -2.03 -42.43 25.66
C ALA A 338 -2.00 -40.92 25.51
N ARG A 339 -3.01 -40.19 25.96
CA ARG A 339 -3.09 -38.74 25.97
C ARG A 339 -1.95 -38.08 26.75
N LYS A 340 -1.65 -38.59 27.96
CA LYS A 340 -0.53 -38.08 28.76
C LYS A 340 0.81 -38.23 28.02
N LYS A 341 1.06 -39.40 27.38
CA LYS A 341 2.28 -39.67 26.59
C LYS A 341 2.42 -38.69 25.40
N ILE A 342 1.37 -38.49 24.62
CA ILE A 342 1.38 -37.60 23.44
C ILE A 342 1.60 -36.17 23.87
N LEU A 343 0.91 -35.68 24.89
CA LEU A 343 1.08 -34.32 25.39
C LEU A 343 2.49 -34.08 25.94
N ALA A 344 3.08 -35.04 26.63
CA ALA A 344 4.47 -34.93 27.10
C ALA A 344 5.47 -34.85 25.91
N LYS A 345 5.28 -35.71 24.87
CA LYS A 345 6.08 -35.71 23.67
C LYS A 345 5.95 -34.37 22.90
N THR A 346 4.73 -33.86 22.76
CA THR A 346 4.47 -32.57 22.12
C THR A 346 5.14 -31.41 22.86
N ARG A 347 5.09 -31.38 24.18
CA ARG A 347 5.80 -30.39 25.00
C ARG A 347 7.31 -30.46 24.81
N ARG A 348 7.88 -31.65 24.74
CA ARG A 348 9.31 -31.86 24.51
C ARG A 348 9.74 -31.38 23.13
N LEU A 349 8.99 -31.73 22.08
CA LEU A 349 9.24 -31.24 20.70
C LEU A 349 9.13 -29.71 20.59
N ARG A 350 8.14 -29.08 21.21
CA ARG A 350 8.04 -27.62 21.24
C ARG A 350 9.25 -26.94 21.87
N ARG A 351 9.79 -27.52 22.97
CA ARG A 351 11.01 -26.99 23.60
C ARG A 351 12.23 -27.13 22.68
N SER A 352 12.40 -28.30 22.06
CA SER A 352 13.51 -28.55 21.12
C SER A 352 13.45 -27.63 19.89
N LEU A 353 12.23 -27.43 19.32
CA LEU A 353 12.02 -26.51 18.21
C LEU A 353 12.29 -25.06 18.61
N ALA A 354 11.81 -24.62 19.76
CA ALA A 354 12.07 -23.27 20.26
C ALA A 354 13.56 -23.04 20.48
N HIS A 355 14.27 -24.05 21.00
CA HIS A 355 15.72 -24.00 21.17
C HIS A 355 16.45 -23.93 19.81
N ALA A 356 16.08 -24.78 18.84
CA ALA A 356 16.67 -24.79 17.50
C ALA A 356 16.44 -23.45 16.76
N LEU A 357 15.22 -22.88 16.82
CA LEU A 357 14.89 -21.59 16.20
C LEU A 357 15.62 -20.41 16.85
N ASN A 358 15.91 -20.48 18.15
CA ASN A 358 16.68 -19.43 18.83
C ASN A 358 18.18 -19.49 18.53
N HIS A 359 18.68 -20.64 18.08
CA HIS A 359 20.10 -20.84 17.73
C HIS A 359 20.39 -20.85 16.24
N ALA A 360 19.38 -21.01 15.38
CA ALA A 360 19.50 -20.79 13.94
C ALA A 360 19.59 -19.27 13.69
N ARG A 361 20.78 -18.69 13.82
CA ARG A 361 21.09 -17.40 13.21
C ARG A 361 21.13 -17.63 11.69
N PRO A 362 20.40 -16.84 10.89
CA PRO A 362 20.66 -16.84 9.45
C PRO A 362 22.10 -16.38 9.20
N PRO A 363 22.77 -16.95 8.19
CA PRO A 363 24.11 -16.53 7.78
C PRO A 363 24.15 -15.08 7.32
#